data_1f5895d12dea6d5471c781e1233dc906
#
_entry.id   1f5895d12dea6d5471c781e1233dc906
#
_cell.length_a   1.000
_cell.length_b   1.000
_cell.length_c   1.000
_cell.angle_alpha   90.00
_cell.angle_beta   90.00
_cell.angle_gamma   90.00
#
_symmetry.space_group_name_H-M   'P 1'
#
loop_
_entity.id
_entity.type
_entity.pdbx_description
1 polymer ?
#
loop_
_entity_poly.entity_id
_entity_poly.type
_entity_poly.pdbx_seq_one_letter_code
_entity_poly.pdbx_strand_id
1 'polypeptide(L)'
;SFAESHAIPLYAVAVSSGPGSYTGLRIGLSTAKGVAYARNVPLIAVPTLQLITVGPLLYDDDMPDDALLVPMIDARRMEVYAAVYDRALHTVREVGADIVTADTYREWLDRAPVYFMGDGAEKCKAVIDHPNARFVDNVHPLARHMAPLAERAFLEGRFVDLAYFEPFYLKE
;
A
#
# COMPACT_ATOMS: atom_id res chain seq x y z
N SER A 1 -19.33 21.29 3.45
CA SER A 1 -17.96 20.75 3.31
C SER A 1 -17.14 21.63 2.36
N PHE A 2 -15.79 21.47 2.33
CA PHE A 2 -14.93 22.22 1.42
C PHE A 2 -15.34 22.05 -0.06
N ALA A 3 -15.64 20.83 -0.48
CA ALA A 3 -16.09 20.52 -1.84
C ALA A 3 -17.41 21.19 -2.20
N GLU A 4 -18.34 21.28 -1.27
CA GLU A 4 -19.63 21.99 -1.48
C GLU A 4 -19.43 23.50 -1.60
N SER A 5 -18.58 24.09 -0.74
CA SER A 5 -18.33 25.52 -0.75
C SER A 5 -17.62 26.02 -2.00
N HIS A 6 -16.87 25.14 -2.71
CA HIS A 6 -16.12 25.48 -3.92
C HIS A 6 -16.69 24.85 -5.19
N ALA A 7 -17.87 24.24 -5.10
CA ALA A 7 -18.54 23.55 -6.23
C ALA A 7 -17.64 22.50 -6.93
N ILE A 8 -16.70 21.88 -6.20
CA ILE A 8 -15.85 20.82 -6.74
C ILE A 8 -16.65 19.52 -6.78
N PRO A 9 -16.86 18.93 -7.97
CA PRO A 9 -17.59 17.67 -8.08
C PRO A 9 -16.81 16.52 -7.45
N LEU A 10 -17.52 15.62 -6.74
CA LEU A 10 -16.96 14.39 -6.22
C LEU A 10 -17.27 13.26 -7.21
N TYR A 11 -16.24 12.68 -7.80
CA TYR A 11 -16.39 11.61 -8.82
C TYR A 11 -16.28 10.19 -8.27
N ALA A 12 -15.52 10.00 -7.20
CA ALA A 12 -15.34 8.73 -6.53
C ALA A 12 -14.86 8.94 -5.09
N VAL A 13 -14.94 7.90 -4.27
CA VAL A 13 -14.30 7.82 -2.95
C VAL A 13 -13.27 6.71 -3.00
N ALA A 14 -12.03 6.98 -2.56
CA ALA A 14 -10.99 5.99 -2.42
C ALA A 14 -10.70 5.69 -0.95
N VAL A 15 -10.45 4.43 -0.63
CA VAL A 15 -10.15 3.97 0.72
C VAL A 15 -9.04 2.91 0.73
N SER A 16 -8.19 2.94 1.73
CA SER A 16 -7.21 1.88 1.97
C SER A 16 -7.93 0.58 2.34
N SER A 17 -7.62 -0.50 1.60
CA SER A 17 -8.32 -1.78 1.72
C SER A 17 -7.61 -2.81 2.61
N GLY A 18 -6.46 -2.45 3.18
CA GLY A 18 -5.66 -3.37 3.99
C GLY A 18 -4.46 -3.96 3.20
N PRO A 19 -3.60 -4.71 3.88
CA PRO A 19 -3.63 -5.03 5.31
C PRO A 19 -3.40 -3.82 6.22
N GLY A 20 -3.77 -3.94 7.51
CA GLY A 20 -3.58 -2.87 8.48
C GLY A 20 -4.38 -3.09 9.76
N SER A 21 -4.50 -2.04 10.58
CA SER A 21 -5.27 -2.08 11.82
C SER A 21 -6.72 -2.49 11.57
N TYR A 22 -7.16 -3.58 12.18
CA TYR A 22 -8.53 -4.10 12.07
C TYR A 22 -9.60 -3.03 12.31
N THR A 23 -9.49 -2.34 13.45
CA THR A 23 -10.43 -1.26 13.81
C THR A 23 -10.35 -0.09 12.81
N GLY A 24 -9.12 0.32 12.46
CA GLY A 24 -8.90 1.43 11.51
C GLY A 24 -9.50 1.14 10.13
N LEU A 25 -9.29 -0.05 9.60
CA LEU A 25 -9.84 -0.47 8.31
C LEU A 25 -11.38 -0.48 8.33
N ARG A 26 -12.00 -0.99 9.40
CA ARG A 26 -13.47 -1.01 9.51
C ARG A 26 -14.07 0.39 9.60
N ILE A 27 -13.47 1.27 10.41
CA ILE A 27 -13.94 2.65 10.53
C ILE A 27 -13.78 3.37 9.19
N GLY A 28 -12.59 3.28 8.58
CA GLY A 28 -12.30 3.93 7.30
C GLY A 28 -13.23 3.47 6.18
N LEU A 29 -13.39 2.15 6.03
CA LEU A 29 -14.27 1.58 5.01
C LEU A 29 -15.74 1.94 5.24
N SER A 30 -16.25 1.87 6.47
CA SER A 30 -17.65 2.23 6.78
C SER A 30 -17.92 3.69 6.46
N THR A 31 -16.99 4.58 6.81
CA THR A 31 -17.08 6.01 6.48
C THR A 31 -17.07 6.23 4.97
N ALA A 32 -16.13 5.60 4.25
CA ALA A 32 -16.00 5.71 2.80
C ALA A 32 -17.26 5.20 2.08
N LYS A 33 -17.80 4.06 2.49
CA LYS A 33 -19.08 3.52 1.98
C LYS A 33 -20.24 4.49 2.20
N GLY A 34 -20.35 5.06 3.40
CA GLY A 34 -21.40 6.03 3.72
C GLY A 34 -21.34 7.28 2.83
N VAL A 35 -20.15 7.81 2.60
CA VAL A 35 -19.96 8.97 1.70
C VAL A 35 -20.27 8.61 0.26
N ALA A 36 -19.74 7.49 -0.24
CA ALA A 36 -19.97 7.03 -1.61
C ALA A 36 -21.47 6.78 -1.89
N TYR A 37 -22.16 6.13 -0.96
CA TYR A 37 -23.60 5.91 -1.04
C TYR A 37 -24.39 7.22 -1.05
N ALA A 38 -24.12 8.12 -0.10
CA ALA A 38 -24.84 9.39 0.03
C ALA A 38 -24.64 10.33 -1.17
N ARG A 39 -23.49 10.22 -1.86
CA ARG A 39 -23.15 11.03 -3.03
C ARG A 39 -23.40 10.33 -4.35
N ASN A 40 -23.86 9.08 -4.32
CA ASN A 40 -24.08 8.24 -5.49
C ASN A 40 -22.85 8.19 -6.42
N VAL A 41 -21.67 7.96 -5.84
CA VAL A 41 -20.39 7.83 -6.55
C VAL A 41 -19.75 6.48 -6.26
N PRO A 42 -18.89 5.96 -7.16
CA PRO A 42 -18.21 4.68 -6.94
C PRO A 42 -17.21 4.73 -5.79
N LEU A 43 -16.96 3.56 -5.19
CA LEU A 43 -15.92 3.32 -4.19
C LEU A 43 -14.74 2.59 -4.83
N ILE A 44 -13.54 3.07 -4.55
CA ILE A 44 -12.27 2.51 -5.01
C ILE A 44 -11.51 1.96 -3.80
N ALA A 45 -11.10 0.70 -3.87
CA ALA A 45 -10.24 0.06 -2.88
C ALA A 45 -8.77 0.16 -3.32
N VAL A 46 -7.93 0.73 -2.47
CA VAL A 46 -6.48 0.87 -2.71
C VAL A 46 -5.73 -0.02 -1.72
N PRO A 47 -4.95 -1.02 -2.19
CA PRO A 47 -4.15 -1.88 -1.31
C PRO A 47 -3.15 -1.06 -0.49
N THR A 48 -3.12 -1.27 0.84
CA THR A 48 -2.28 -0.47 1.75
C THR A 48 -0.78 -0.64 1.43
N LEU A 49 -0.34 -1.85 1.10
CA LEU A 49 1.05 -2.09 0.73
C LEU A 49 1.43 -1.32 -0.54
N GLN A 50 0.56 -1.30 -1.55
CA GLN A 50 0.78 -0.52 -2.76
C GLN A 50 0.80 1.00 -2.48
N LEU A 51 -0.07 1.47 -1.59
CA LEU A 51 -0.10 2.88 -1.16
C LEU A 51 1.21 3.31 -0.47
N ILE A 52 1.82 2.43 0.32
CA ILE A 52 3.11 2.69 1.00
C ILE A 52 4.22 2.99 -0.03
N THR A 53 4.22 2.38 -1.20
CA THR A 53 5.27 2.55 -2.21
C THR A 53 5.20 3.89 -2.94
N VAL A 54 4.05 4.53 -2.97
CA VAL A 54 3.84 5.76 -3.79
C VAL A 54 4.71 6.92 -3.34
N GLY A 55 4.89 7.12 -2.02
CA GLY A 55 5.75 8.19 -1.52
C GLY A 55 7.19 8.07 -2.03
N PRO A 56 7.89 6.95 -1.76
CA PRO A 56 9.24 6.72 -2.29
C PRO A 56 9.33 6.85 -3.82
N LEU A 57 8.37 6.32 -4.56
CA LEU A 57 8.36 6.44 -6.03
C LEU A 57 8.22 7.89 -6.54
N LEU A 58 7.58 8.77 -5.78
CA LEU A 58 7.38 10.17 -6.16
C LEU A 58 8.57 11.07 -5.79
N TYR A 59 9.37 10.69 -4.80
CA TYR A 59 10.38 11.57 -4.20
C TYR A 59 11.82 11.05 -4.29
N ASP A 60 12.02 9.82 -4.75
CA ASP A 60 13.36 9.24 -4.94
C ASP A 60 13.69 9.18 -6.44
N ASP A 61 14.28 10.26 -6.94
CA ASP A 61 14.68 10.39 -8.35
C ASP A 61 15.86 9.46 -8.72
N ASP A 62 16.62 8.98 -7.73
CA ASP A 62 17.80 8.12 -7.93
C ASP A 62 17.45 6.63 -7.93
N MET A 63 16.19 6.26 -7.74
CA MET A 63 15.74 4.86 -7.72
C MET A 63 15.94 4.21 -9.10
N PRO A 64 16.73 3.11 -9.20
CA PRO A 64 16.97 2.42 -10.47
C PRO A 64 15.69 1.86 -11.12
N ASP A 65 15.70 1.76 -12.45
CA ASP A 65 14.52 1.26 -13.19
C ASP A 65 14.18 -0.21 -12.92
N ASP A 66 15.18 -1.01 -12.56
CA ASP A 66 15.04 -2.42 -12.20
C ASP A 66 14.79 -2.64 -10.69
N ALA A 67 14.64 -1.56 -9.90
CA ALA A 67 14.39 -1.66 -8.48
C ALA A 67 13.09 -2.40 -8.17
N LEU A 68 13.14 -3.23 -7.13
CA LEU A 68 11.98 -3.88 -6.55
C LEU A 68 11.58 -3.19 -5.24
N LEU A 69 10.28 -3.06 -5.02
CA LEU A 69 9.68 -2.40 -3.87
C LEU A 69 9.06 -3.45 -2.95
N VAL A 70 9.47 -3.44 -1.69
CA VAL A 70 8.95 -4.36 -0.67
C VAL A 70 8.37 -3.54 0.49
N PRO A 71 7.13 -3.08 0.35
CA PRO A 71 6.41 -2.46 1.46
C PRO A 71 6.12 -3.49 2.55
N MET A 72 6.31 -3.09 3.80
CA MET A 72 6.16 -3.95 4.97
C MET A 72 5.29 -3.29 6.03
N ILE A 73 4.31 -4.03 6.52
CA ILE A 73 3.51 -3.67 7.68
C ILE A 73 3.89 -4.60 8.83
N ASP A 74 4.11 -4.04 10.02
CA ASP A 74 4.47 -4.82 11.20
C ASP A 74 3.34 -5.80 11.61
N ALA A 75 3.67 -7.09 11.69
CA ALA A 75 2.79 -8.16 12.14
C ALA A 75 3.23 -8.78 13.48
N ARG A 76 4.01 -8.04 14.28
CA ARG A 76 4.62 -8.41 15.55
C ARG A 76 5.80 -9.38 15.41
N ARG A 77 6.67 -9.42 16.44
CA ARG A 77 7.92 -10.21 16.43
C ARG A 77 8.72 -9.94 15.12
N MET A 78 9.26 -10.96 14.49
CA MET A 78 9.95 -10.86 13.20
C MET A 78 9.03 -11.17 12.00
N GLU A 79 7.71 -11.07 12.18
CA GLU A 79 6.72 -11.25 11.12
C GLU A 79 6.28 -9.90 10.54
N VAL A 80 6.17 -9.82 9.23
CA VAL A 80 5.66 -8.67 8.49
C VAL A 80 4.61 -9.10 7.48
N TYR A 81 3.68 -8.22 7.16
CA TYR A 81 2.88 -8.35 5.95
C TYR A 81 3.59 -7.61 4.82
N ALA A 82 3.94 -8.32 3.77
CA ALA A 82 4.71 -7.77 2.67
C ALA A 82 4.22 -8.28 1.31
N ALA A 83 4.49 -7.52 0.28
CA ALA A 83 4.37 -7.88 -1.13
C ALA A 83 5.63 -7.42 -1.86
N VAL A 84 5.81 -7.84 -3.10
CA VAL A 84 6.91 -7.35 -3.95
C VAL A 84 6.29 -6.73 -5.20
N TYR A 85 6.68 -5.51 -5.51
CA TYR A 85 6.26 -4.77 -6.70
C TYR A 85 7.46 -4.35 -7.54
N ASP A 86 7.25 -4.20 -8.85
CA ASP A 86 8.15 -3.42 -9.70
C ASP A 86 7.88 -1.90 -9.58
N ARG A 87 8.66 -1.06 -10.24
CA ARG A 87 8.46 0.40 -10.23
C ARG A 87 7.16 0.86 -10.89
N ALA A 88 6.58 0.06 -11.79
CA ALA A 88 5.27 0.33 -12.40
C ALA A 88 4.11 -0.14 -11.51
N LEU A 89 4.42 -0.67 -10.32
CA LEU A 89 3.50 -1.24 -9.36
C LEU A 89 2.75 -2.47 -9.87
N HIS A 90 3.36 -3.22 -10.80
CA HIS A 90 2.90 -4.58 -11.08
C HIS A 90 3.34 -5.49 -9.94
N THR A 91 2.46 -6.41 -9.58
CA THR A 91 2.73 -7.38 -8.52
C THR A 91 3.72 -8.44 -9.02
N VAL A 92 4.90 -8.49 -8.39
CA VAL A 92 5.91 -9.52 -8.60
C VAL A 92 5.67 -10.70 -7.65
N ARG A 93 5.29 -10.40 -6.40
CA ARG A 93 4.83 -11.38 -5.42
C ARG A 93 3.61 -10.84 -4.69
N GLU A 94 2.58 -11.65 -4.58
CA GLU A 94 1.37 -11.34 -3.84
C GLU A 94 1.63 -11.13 -2.35
N VAL A 95 0.70 -10.44 -1.68
CA VAL A 95 0.80 -10.17 -0.25
C VAL A 95 0.77 -11.47 0.56
N GLY A 96 1.68 -11.53 1.53
CA GLY A 96 1.78 -12.64 2.48
C GLY A 96 2.29 -12.19 3.83
N ALA A 97 2.21 -13.10 4.81
CA ALA A 97 2.84 -12.95 6.11
C ALA A 97 4.22 -13.63 6.05
N ASP A 98 5.28 -12.86 6.22
CA ASP A 98 6.66 -13.34 6.16
C ASP A 98 7.29 -13.31 7.54
N ILE A 99 7.84 -14.43 7.99
CA ILE A 99 8.79 -14.46 9.11
C ILE A 99 10.15 -14.13 8.53
N VAL A 100 10.65 -12.93 8.81
CA VAL A 100 11.85 -12.41 8.15
C VAL A 100 13.12 -13.01 8.74
N THR A 101 13.93 -13.58 7.86
CA THR A 101 15.27 -14.11 8.10
C THR A 101 16.26 -13.47 7.13
N ALA A 102 17.55 -13.75 7.27
CA ALA A 102 18.59 -13.26 6.36
C ALA A 102 18.37 -13.69 4.89
N ASP A 103 17.65 -14.78 4.66
CA ASP A 103 17.44 -15.36 3.33
C ASP A 103 16.06 -15.10 2.74
N THR A 104 15.14 -14.51 3.51
CA THR A 104 13.71 -14.37 3.10
C THR A 104 13.53 -13.67 1.76
N TYR A 105 14.36 -12.66 1.45
CA TYR A 105 14.28 -11.89 0.19
C TYR A 105 15.51 -12.09 -0.71
N ARG A 106 16.32 -13.10 -0.45
CA ARG A 106 17.59 -13.37 -1.16
C ARG A 106 17.41 -13.48 -2.67
N GLU A 107 16.37 -14.15 -3.14
CA GLU A 107 16.13 -14.35 -4.56
C GLU A 107 15.96 -13.05 -5.36
N TRP A 108 15.43 -12.00 -4.74
CA TRP A 108 15.28 -10.66 -5.34
C TRP A 108 16.54 -9.82 -5.14
N LEU A 109 17.13 -9.89 -3.95
CA LEU A 109 18.36 -9.16 -3.60
C LEU A 109 19.56 -9.57 -4.49
N ASP A 110 19.64 -10.83 -4.89
CA ASP A 110 20.70 -11.33 -5.78
C ASP A 110 20.54 -10.81 -7.23
N ARG A 111 19.38 -10.24 -7.58
CA ARG A 111 19.06 -9.82 -8.97
C ARG A 111 18.97 -8.32 -9.16
N ALA A 112 18.49 -7.57 -8.18
CA ALA A 112 18.20 -6.16 -8.31
C ALA A 112 18.30 -5.42 -6.97
N PRO A 113 18.40 -4.08 -6.96
CA PRO A 113 18.17 -3.27 -5.76
C PRO A 113 16.77 -3.49 -5.21
N VAL A 114 16.65 -3.78 -3.91
CA VAL A 114 15.37 -4.01 -3.23
C VAL A 114 15.18 -2.94 -2.17
N TYR A 115 14.08 -2.20 -2.32
CA TYR A 115 13.71 -1.09 -1.43
C TYR A 115 12.69 -1.56 -0.41
N PHE A 116 13.11 -1.68 0.83
CA PHE A 116 12.27 -2.03 1.97
C PHE A 116 11.72 -0.75 2.62
N MET A 117 10.42 -0.69 2.89
CA MET A 117 9.75 0.50 3.40
C MET A 117 8.50 0.17 4.22
N GLY A 118 8.04 1.12 5.03
CA GLY A 118 6.90 0.94 5.93
C GLY A 118 7.33 0.61 7.36
N ASP A 119 6.37 0.53 8.28
CA ASP A 119 6.63 0.36 9.72
C ASP A 119 7.20 -1.03 10.09
N GLY A 120 7.01 -2.03 9.23
CA GLY A 120 7.61 -3.35 9.39
C GLY A 120 9.08 -3.42 8.97
N ALA A 121 9.57 -2.46 8.15
CA ALA A 121 10.91 -2.53 7.57
C ALA A 121 12.03 -2.25 8.60
N GLU A 122 11.80 -1.38 9.58
CA GLU A 122 12.83 -0.98 10.56
C GLU A 122 13.43 -2.17 11.30
N LYS A 123 12.60 -3.05 11.81
CA LYS A 123 13.08 -4.25 12.53
C LYS A 123 13.83 -5.23 11.64
N CYS A 124 13.61 -5.18 10.32
CA CYS A 124 14.25 -6.07 9.35
C CYS A 124 15.67 -5.64 9.00
N LYS A 125 16.08 -4.38 9.26
CA LYS A 125 17.43 -3.87 9.03
C LYS A 125 18.52 -4.68 9.73
N ALA A 126 18.21 -5.20 10.92
CA ALA A 126 19.17 -5.99 11.71
C ALA A 126 19.40 -7.41 11.17
N VAL A 127 18.52 -7.87 10.28
CA VAL A 127 18.49 -9.26 9.79
C VAL A 127 18.83 -9.36 8.31
N ILE A 128 18.36 -8.38 7.51
CA ILE A 128 18.63 -8.34 6.07
C ILE A 128 19.91 -7.51 5.85
N ASP A 129 21.04 -8.23 5.67
CA ASP A 129 22.32 -7.63 5.34
C ASP A 129 22.74 -8.05 3.92
N HIS A 130 22.55 -7.14 2.95
CA HIS A 130 22.87 -7.39 1.56
C HIS A 130 23.21 -6.06 0.84
N PRO A 131 24.21 -6.03 -0.08
CA PRO A 131 24.61 -4.80 -0.78
C PRO A 131 23.51 -4.18 -1.64
N ASN A 132 22.51 -4.95 -2.08
CA ASN A 132 21.36 -4.46 -2.81
C ASN A 132 20.16 -4.11 -1.92
N ALA A 133 20.22 -4.30 -0.60
CA ALA A 133 19.16 -3.87 0.30
C ALA A 133 19.20 -2.36 0.53
N ARG A 134 18.07 -1.71 0.35
CA ARG A 134 17.86 -0.28 0.60
C ARG A 134 16.67 -0.13 1.55
N PHE A 135 16.85 0.59 2.64
CA PHE A 135 15.78 0.84 3.60
C PHE A 135 15.37 2.31 3.53
N VAL A 136 14.07 2.54 3.28
CA VAL A 136 13.49 3.88 3.21
C VAL A 136 12.76 4.14 4.52
N ASP A 137 13.24 5.10 5.30
CA ASP A 137 12.73 5.41 6.63
C ASP A 137 11.51 6.34 6.57
N ASN A 138 10.70 6.31 7.63
CA ASN A 138 9.57 7.22 7.83
C ASN A 138 8.51 7.16 6.72
N VAL A 139 8.32 6.01 6.09
CA VAL A 139 7.31 5.81 5.06
C VAL A 139 6.00 5.33 5.70
N HIS A 140 4.93 6.08 5.44
CA HIS A 140 3.59 5.79 5.97
C HIS A 140 2.55 5.82 4.84
N PRO A 141 1.44 5.04 4.95
CA PRO A 141 0.34 5.09 4.00
C PRO A 141 -0.47 6.37 4.17
N LEU A 142 -0.13 7.41 3.41
CA LEU A 142 -0.78 8.71 3.49
C LEU A 142 -1.90 8.84 2.45
N ALA A 143 -3.05 9.37 2.86
CA ALA A 143 -4.20 9.56 1.97
C ALA A 143 -3.86 10.40 0.71
N ARG A 144 -2.98 11.40 0.84
CA ARG A 144 -2.52 12.21 -0.31
C ARG A 144 -1.78 11.40 -1.40
N HIS A 145 -1.14 10.30 -1.03
CA HIS A 145 -0.45 9.39 -1.96
C HIS A 145 -1.42 8.42 -2.65
N MET A 146 -2.69 8.41 -2.25
CA MET A 146 -3.70 7.55 -2.85
C MET A 146 -4.13 8.03 -4.25
N ALA A 147 -3.98 9.32 -4.53
CA ALA A 147 -4.51 9.94 -5.75
C ALA A 147 -4.09 9.22 -7.05
N PRO A 148 -2.80 8.96 -7.34
CA PRO A 148 -2.42 8.31 -8.60
C PRO A 148 -2.97 6.88 -8.72
N LEU A 149 -3.05 6.13 -7.61
CA LEU A 149 -3.63 4.78 -7.61
C LEU A 149 -5.15 4.82 -7.82
N ALA A 150 -5.82 5.75 -7.17
CA ALA A 150 -7.26 5.93 -7.29
C ALA A 150 -7.66 6.43 -8.69
N GLU A 151 -6.90 7.37 -9.27
CA GLU A 151 -7.14 7.86 -10.62
C GLU A 151 -6.97 6.73 -11.66
N ARG A 152 -5.91 5.96 -11.58
CA ARG A 152 -5.71 4.79 -12.44
C ARG A 152 -6.87 3.81 -12.32
N ALA A 153 -7.28 3.48 -11.09
CA ALA A 153 -8.40 2.58 -10.84
C ALA A 153 -9.72 3.14 -11.39
N PHE A 154 -9.95 4.45 -11.28
CA PHE A 154 -11.12 5.12 -11.82
C PHE A 154 -11.17 5.04 -13.35
N LEU A 155 -10.06 5.34 -14.04
CA LEU A 155 -9.97 5.27 -15.50
C LEU A 155 -10.15 3.84 -16.03
N GLU A 156 -9.70 2.85 -15.28
CA GLU A 156 -9.85 1.43 -15.60
C GLU A 156 -11.23 0.85 -15.19
N GLY A 157 -12.10 1.65 -14.55
CA GLY A 157 -13.40 1.22 -14.06
C GLY A 157 -13.35 0.20 -12.92
N ARG A 158 -12.23 0.14 -12.17
CA ARG A 158 -12.04 -0.78 -11.04
C ARG A 158 -12.72 -0.25 -9.78
N PHE A 159 -14.00 -0.52 -9.66
CA PHE A 159 -14.83 -0.15 -8.51
C PHE A 159 -15.19 -1.38 -7.69
N VAL A 160 -15.37 -1.17 -6.38
CA VAL A 160 -15.81 -2.24 -5.48
C VAL A 160 -17.30 -2.10 -5.15
N ASP A 161 -17.94 -3.23 -4.86
CA ASP A 161 -19.33 -3.25 -4.46
C ASP A 161 -19.51 -2.62 -3.06
N LEU A 162 -20.39 -1.62 -2.96
CA LEU A 162 -20.63 -0.90 -1.70
C LEU A 162 -21.23 -1.78 -0.61
N ALA A 163 -22.02 -2.78 -0.96
CA ALA A 163 -22.67 -3.64 0.03
C ALA A 163 -21.74 -4.75 0.53
N TYR A 164 -21.04 -5.43 -0.40
CA TYR A 164 -20.35 -6.68 -0.11
C TYR A 164 -18.84 -6.56 0.03
N PHE A 165 -18.22 -5.46 -0.39
CA PHE A 165 -16.78 -5.30 -0.24
C PHE A 165 -16.35 -5.28 1.23
N GLU A 166 -15.33 -6.09 1.57
CA GLU A 166 -14.70 -6.15 2.88
C GLU A 166 -13.21 -5.84 2.80
N PRO A 167 -12.61 -5.29 3.87
CA PRO A 167 -11.17 -5.07 3.89
C PRO A 167 -10.42 -6.39 3.89
N PHE A 168 -9.18 -6.34 3.41
CA PHE A 168 -8.31 -7.49 3.39
C PHE A 168 -7.69 -7.71 4.78
N TYR A 169 -8.11 -8.77 5.44
CA TYR A 169 -7.57 -9.23 6.72
C TYR A 169 -6.64 -10.42 6.48
N LEU A 170 -5.37 -10.33 6.90
CA LEU A 170 -4.41 -11.43 6.77
C LEU A 170 -4.40 -12.37 7.98
N LYS A 171 -4.84 -11.90 9.14
CA LYS A 171 -5.07 -12.71 10.36
C LYS A 171 -6.33 -12.22 11.08
N GLU A 172 -7.11 -13.15 11.55
CA GLU A 172 -8.13 -12.94 12.57
C GLU A 172 -7.49 -12.79 13.95
#